data_fa5286d4c8e63311d48a8ee06c0aed6c
#
_entry.id   fa5286d4c8e63311d48a8ee06c0aed6c
#
_cell.length_a   1.000
_cell.length_b   1.000
_cell.length_c   1.000
_cell.angle_alpha   90.00
_cell.angle_beta   90.00
_cell.angle_gamma   90.00
#
_symmetry.space_group_name_H-M   'P 1'
#
loop_
_entity.id
_entity.type
_entity.pdbx_description
1 polymer ?
#
loop_
_entity_poly.entity_id
_entity_poly.type
_entity_poly.pdbx_seq_one_letter_code
_entity_poly.pdbx_strand_id
1 'polypeptide(L)'
;MLLNSLFLLFSLSILTGCPLFGPTVSEGLKEDCFVREYFEVSNLFLNSIGDNVFTISYDKSDCKYVSLYSKTKEEKTKYRSLCTKYGDTNFPHRYKSTQHDKCAVISQDFQRVDIICLNDYDKEHKAGSSLQDISTFYSTSLYPFLKSGYISFEHHEKIKQIESPILDALYPKQFIHSEGYTFRRSEFMPNHLIAKKISQLKREDLLMIGGQYPALLPIIAVIKLDKSPTQPGKHDIQVVFIKDNGESLKASGTILFK
;
A
#
# COMPACT_ATOMS: atom_id res chain seq x y z
N MET A 1 -73.07 11.60 26.71
CA MET A 1 -71.95 12.43 26.31
C MET A 1 -70.63 12.08 27.06
N LEU A 2 -70.50 10.85 27.52
CA LEU A 2 -69.32 10.41 28.37
C LEU A 2 -68.52 9.28 27.73
N LEU A 3 -68.90 8.82 26.52
CA LEU A 3 -68.22 7.70 25.87
C LEU A 3 -67.10 8.12 24.88
N ASN A 4 -67.10 9.38 24.43
CA ASN A 4 -66.10 9.86 23.45
C ASN A 4 -64.84 10.41 24.07
N SER A 5 -64.78 10.64 25.39
CA SER A 5 -63.53 11.12 26.06
C SER A 5 -62.61 10.00 26.46
N LEU A 6 -63.08 8.74 26.53
CA LEU A 6 -62.27 7.61 26.94
C LEU A 6 -61.45 7.04 25.78
N PHE A 7 -61.92 7.26 24.54
CA PHE A 7 -61.18 6.78 23.34
C PHE A 7 -60.01 7.68 22.93
N LEU A 8 -60.04 8.97 23.34
CA LEU A 8 -58.96 9.91 23.03
C LEU A 8 -57.77 9.77 23.97
N LEU A 9 -57.98 9.23 25.16
CA LEU A 9 -56.89 8.99 26.13
C LEU A 9 -56.14 7.68 25.85
N PHE A 10 -56.75 6.70 25.15
CA PHE A 10 -56.08 5.44 24.80
C PHE A 10 -55.25 5.53 23.52
N SER A 11 -55.51 6.49 22.64
CA SER A 11 -54.74 6.69 21.41
C SER A 11 -53.43 7.48 21.61
N LEU A 12 -53.27 8.17 22.76
CA LEU A 12 -52.08 8.96 23.06
C LEU A 12 -50.96 8.15 23.78
N SER A 13 -51.35 6.99 24.34
CA SER A 13 -50.40 6.14 25.08
C SER A 13 -49.66 5.10 24.21
N ILE A 14 -49.99 5.00 22.91
CA ILE A 14 -49.32 4.07 21.99
C ILE A 14 -48.16 4.74 21.23
N LEU A 15 -48.02 6.06 21.30
CA LEU A 15 -46.97 6.81 20.60
C LEU A 15 -45.70 7.08 21.41
N THR A 16 -45.62 6.65 22.69
CA THR A 16 -44.47 6.86 23.55
C THR A 16 -43.65 5.59 23.79
N GLY A 17 -43.93 4.51 23.09
CA GLY A 17 -43.31 3.19 23.31
C GLY A 17 -42.33 2.71 22.25
N CYS A 18 -41.67 3.60 21.48
CA CYS A 18 -40.44 3.22 20.85
C CYS A 18 -39.28 3.38 21.87
N PRO A 19 -38.69 2.29 22.35
CA PRO A 19 -37.43 2.43 23.05
C PRO A 19 -36.44 3.01 22.05
N LEU A 20 -36.02 4.23 22.29
CA LEU A 20 -34.83 4.85 21.71
C LEU A 20 -33.59 4.08 22.19
N PHE A 21 -33.54 2.78 21.94
CA PHE A 21 -32.34 2.03 21.84
C PHE A 21 -31.90 2.11 20.38
N GLY A 22 -31.60 3.32 19.92
CA GLY A 22 -30.57 3.46 18.92
C GLY A 22 -29.33 2.74 19.49
N PRO A 23 -28.56 1.98 18.69
CA PRO A 23 -27.31 1.45 19.16
C PRO A 23 -26.59 2.63 19.81
N THR A 24 -26.26 2.51 21.10
CA THR A 24 -25.29 3.37 21.74
C THR A 24 -24.06 3.23 20.88
N VAL A 25 -23.89 4.17 19.96
CA VAL A 25 -22.62 4.38 19.30
C VAL A 25 -21.73 4.69 20.48
N SER A 26 -21.03 3.66 20.95
CA SER A 26 -19.89 3.88 21.80
C SER A 26 -19.17 5.04 21.12
N GLU A 27 -18.88 6.10 21.87
CA GLU A 27 -17.95 7.14 21.43
C GLU A 27 -16.58 6.50 21.27
N GLY A 28 -16.51 5.54 20.36
CA GLY A 28 -15.30 4.97 19.83
C GLY A 28 -14.56 6.14 19.21
N LEU A 29 -13.35 6.36 19.63
CA LEU A 29 -12.37 7.30 19.14
C LEU A 29 -12.70 7.65 17.69
N LYS A 30 -13.05 8.91 17.41
CA LYS A 30 -13.27 9.41 16.06
C LYS A 30 -11.98 9.15 15.30
N GLU A 31 -12.00 8.09 14.48
CA GLU A 31 -10.85 7.71 13.69
C GLU A 31 -10.81 8.63 12.46
N ASP A 32 -10.05 9.71 12.58
CA ASP A 32 -9.92 10.70 11.51
C ASP A 32 -8.81 10.33 10.51
N CYS A 33 -8.17 9.14 10.67
CA CYS A 33 -7.12 8.65 9.81
C CYS A 33 -7.60 7.49 8.92
N PHE A 34 -7.19 7.50 7.65
CA PHE A 34 -7.45 6.41 6.70
C PHE A 34 -6.53 5.21 6.95
N VAL A 35 -5.23 5.48 7.16
CA VAL A 35 -4.22 4.46 7.44
C VAL A 35 -4.42 3.93 8.85
N ARG A 36 -4.58 2.62 8.99
CA ARG A 36 -4.78 1.96 10.29
C ARG A 36 -3.49 1.61 10.97
N GLU A 37 -2.48 1.35 10.19
CA GLU A 37 -1.22 0.83 10.66
C GLU A 37 -0.06 1.31 9.81
N TYR A 38 0.98 1.77 10.47
CA TYR A 38 2.26 2.07 9.84
C TYR A 38 3.28 1.02 10.25
N PHE A 39 4.16 0.65 9.36
CA PHE A 39 5.23 -0.30 9.70
C PHE A 39 6.57 0.08 9.07
N GLU A 40 7.63 -0.38 9.70
CA GLU A 40 9.00 -0.27 9.23
C GLU A 40 9.51 -1.65 8.85
N VAL A 41 10.14 -1.76 7.69
CA VAL A 41 10.80 -2.99 7.22
C VAL A 41 12.27 -2.96 7.59
N SER A 42 12.82 -4.11 7.98
CA SER A 42 14.23 -4.24 8.35
C SER A 42 15.06 -4.92 7.26
N ASN A 43 14.47 -5.89 6.56
CA ASN A 43 15.14 -6.70 5.55
C ASN A 43 14.34 -6.73 4.26
N LEU A 44 15.05 -6.75 3.13
CA LEU A 44 14.47 -6.87 1.80
C LEU A 44 14.99 -8.12 1.09
N PHE A 45 14.13 -8.73 0.29
CA PHE A 45 14.41 -9.92 -0.50
C PHE A 45 14.12 -9.66 -1.96
N LEU A 46 14.97 -10.18 -2.84
CA LEU A 46 14.80 -10.14 -4.28
C LEU A 46 14.39 -11.54 -4.76
N ASN A 47 13.22 -11.64 -5.43
CA ASN A 47 12.70 -12.89 -5.95
C ASN A 47 12.35 -12.75 -7.43
N SER A 48 12.92 -13.60 -8.29
CA SER A 48 12.56 -13.63 -9.71
C SER A 48 11.15 -14.18 -9.91
N ILE A 49 10.36 -13.52 -10.75
CA ILE A 49 9.01 -13.95 -11.16
C ILE A 49 8.87 -14.12 -12.68
N GLY A 50 9.94 -13.90 -13.41
CA GLY A 50 10.04 -14.03 -14.87
C GLY A 50 11.47 -13.85 -15.34
N ASP A 51 11.70 -13.96 -16.64
CA ASP A 51 13.05 -13.92 -17.20
C ASP A 51 13.79 -12.59 -16.94
N ASN A 52 13.05 -11.48 -16.86
CA ASN A 52 13.60 -10.14 -16.63
C ASN A 52 12.78 -9.35 -15.60
N VAL A 53 11.94 -10.02 -14.82
CA VAL A 53 11.05 -9.39 -13.84
C VAL A 53 11.28 -10.00 -12.47
N PHE A 54 11.41 -9.16 -11.45
CA PHE A 54 11.60 -9.60 -10.07
C PHE A 54 10.88 -8.69 -9.09
N THR A 55 10.51 -9.26 -7.97
CA THR A 55 9.87 -8.56 -6.86
C THR A 55 10.88 -8.20 -5.78
N ILE A 56 10.66 -7.07 -5.15
CA ILE A 56 11.29 -6.70 -3.89
C ILE A 56 10.24 -6.89 -2.79
N SER A 57 10.51 -7.82 -1.91
CA SER A 57 9.61 -8.21 -0.81
C SER A 57 10.29 -8.06 0.55
N TYR A 58 9.50 -8.21 1.61
CA TYR A 58 9.96 -8.17 3.00
C TYR A 58 9.31 -9.30 3.81
N ASP A 59 9.89 -9.63 4.97
CA ASP A 59 9.26 -10.52 5.94
C ASP A 59 8.45 -9.69 6.94
N LYS A 60 7.18 -10.04 7.10
CA LYS A 60 6.29 -9.36 8.04
C LYS A 60 6.68 -9.59 9.50
N SER A 61 7.29 -10.73 9.81
CA SER A 61 7.76 -11.05 11.16
C SER A 61 8.85 -10.10 11.63
N ASP A 62 9.60 -9.49 10.69
CA ASP A 62 10.68 -8.54 10.96
C ASP A 62 10.21 -7.08 10.99
N CYS A 63 8.91 -6.83 10.75
CA CYS A 63 8.37 -5.48 10.71
C CYS A 63 8.04 -4.94 12.10
N LYS A 64 8.29 -3.65 12.29
CA LYS A 64 7.86 -2.91 13.49
C LYS A 64 6.61 -2.11 13.17
N TYR A 65 5.52 -2.46 13.83
CA TYR A 65 4.21 -1.85 13.60
C TYR A 65 3.87 -0.81 14.65
N VAL A 66 3.21 0.28 14.20
CA VAL A 66 2.52 1.22 15.07
C VAL A 66 1.13 1.50 14.51
N SER A 67 0.14 1.55 15.39
CA SER A 67 -1.26 1.71 14.99
C SER A 67 -2.04 2.55 15.99
N LEU A 68 -3.25 2.92 15.64
CA LEU A 68 -4.18 3.53 16.57
C LEU A 68 -4.45 2.64 17.80
N TYR A 69 -4.37 1.32 17.62
CA TYR A 69 -4.63 0.31 18.66
C TYR A 69 -3.39 -0.12 19.42
N SER A 70 -2.24 0.50 19.17
CA SER A 70 -0.99 0.24 19.90
C SER A 70 -1.20 0.39 21.42
N LYS A 71 -0.51 -0.44 22.20
CA LYS A 71 -0.75 -0.52 23.65
C LYS A 71 -0.11 0.63 24.41
N THR A 72 1.08 1.06 23.97
CA THR A 72 1.86 2.09 24.67
C THR A 72 1.49 3.50 24.20
N LYS A 73 1.74 4.48 25.07
CA LYS A 73 1.54 5.90 24.77
C LYS A 73 2.51 6.38 23.68
N GLU A 74 3.73 5.88 23.70
CA GLU A 74 4.79 6.21 22.75
C GLU A 74 4.40 5.78 21.34
N GLU A 75 3.93 4.54 21.17
CA GLU A 75 3.49 4.02 19.89
C GLU A 75 2.29 4.80 19.35
N LYS A 76 1.30 5.11 20.19
CA LYS A 76 0.16 5.95 19.78
C LYS A 76 0.60 7.35 19.37
N THR A 77 1.58 7.93 20.07
CA THR A 77 2.13 9.23 19.70
C THR A 77 2.86 9.15 18.37
N LYS A 78 3.68 8.10 18.16
CA LYS A 78 4.36 7.84 16.88
C LYS A 78 3.34 7.67 15.75
N TYR A 79 2.28 6.88 15.95
CA TYR A 79 1.21 6.71 14.97
C TYR A 79 0.59 8.05 14.57
N ARG A 80 0.19 8.88 15.54
CA ARG A 80 -0.42 10.19 15.26
C ARG A 80 0.53 11.15 14.56
N SER A 81 1.82 11.12 14.90
CA SER A 81 2.82 11.94 14.22
C SER A 81 2.98 11.54 12.75
N LEU A 82 2.87 10.23 12.43
CA LEU A 82 2.88 9.73 11.06
C LEU A 82 1.61 10.14 10.30
N CYS A 83 0.43 10.05 10.92
CA CYS A 83 -0.80 10.57 10.31
C CYS A 83 -0.63 12.06 9.95
N THR A 84 -0.14 12.88 10.87
CA THR A 84 0.11 14.32 10.63
C THR A 84 1.14 14.53 9.53
N LYS A 85 2.25 13.79 9.56
CA LYS A 85 3.33 13.87 8.56
C LYS A 85 2.83 13.66 7.14
N TYR A 86 1.91 12.71 6.95
CA TYR A 86 1.39 12.36 5.62
C TYR A 86 0.05 13.06 5.28
N GLY A 87 -0.47 13.92 6.16
CA GLY A 87 -1.73 14.63 5.96
C GLY A 87 -2.98 13.76 6.14
N ASP A 88 -2.84 12.60 6.82
CA ASP A 88 -3.93 11.68 7.10
C ASP A 88 -4.64 12.02 8.41
N THR A 89 -5.34 13.15 8.46
CA THR A 89 -5.93 13.69 9.69
C THR A 89 -7.42 13.97 9.62
N ASN A 90 -8.03 13.92 8.44
CA ASN A 90 -9.43 14.31 8.22
C ASN A 90 -10.15 13.36 7.26
N PHE A 91 -9.96 12.04 7.43
CA PHE A 91 -10.64 11.07 6.57
C PHE A 91 -12.17 11.18 6.72
N PRO A 92 -12.92 11.43 5.64
CA PRO A 92 -14.35 11.71 5.71
C PRO A 92 -15.14 10.50 6.23
N HIS A 93 -15.95 10.70 7.28
CA HIS A 93 -16.78 9.66 7.90
C HIS A 93 -17.74 8.95 6.93
N ARG A 94 -18.13 9.59 5.82
CA ARG A 94 -19.00 9.00 4.79
C ARG A 94 -18.38 7.77 4.08
N TYR A 95 -17.07 7.61 4.15
CA TYR A 95 -16.36 6.47 3.56
C TYR A 95 -16.06 5.36 4.58
N LYS A 96 -16.59 5.45 5.79
CA LYS A 96 -16.46 4.39 6.81
C LYS A 96 -17.32 3.18 6.44
N SER A 97 -17.03 2.55 5.31
CA SER A 97 -17.49 1.20 5.03
C SER A 97 -16.49 0.20 5.60
N THR A 98 -16.98 -0.96 5.92
CA THR A 98 -16.27 -2.09 6.57
C THR A 98 -14.98 -2.58 5.88
N GLN A 99 -14.58 -1.97 4.77
CA GLN A 99 -13.47 -2.39 3.91
C GLN A 99 -12.12 -1.74 4.22
N HIS A 100 -12.11 -0.70 5.07
CA HIS A 100 -10.88 0.06 5.37
C HIS A 100 -10.09 -0.50 6.57
N ASP A 101 -10.55 -1.58 7.17
CA ASP A 101 -10.00 -2.07 8.45
C ASP A 101 -8.58 -2.63 8.40
N LYS A 102 -7.96 -2.69 7.23
CA LYS A 102 -6.65 -3.35 7.05
C LYS A 102 -5.63 -2.55 6.26
N CYS A 103 -5.81 -1.24 6.10
CA CYS A 103 -4.82 -0.43 5.39
C CYS A 103 -3.58 -0.24 6.26
N ALA A 104 -2.49 -0.91 5.88
CA ALA A 104 -1.19 -0.74 6.48
C ALA A 104 -0.18 -0.28 5.44
N VAL A 105 0.72 0.63 5.80
CA VAL A 105 1.70 1.21 4.87
C VAL A 105 3.08 1.32 5.49
N ILE A 106 4.10 1.29 4.63
CA ILE A 106 5.48 1.53 5.04
C ILE A 106 5.63 2.99 5.46
N SER A 107 6.16 3.20 6.66
CA SER A 107 6.42 4.53 7.24
C SER A 107 7.82 5.08 6.92
N GLN A 108 8.66 4.28 6.31
CA GLN A 108 10.00 4.69 5.91
C GLN A 108 9.91 5.47 4.60
N ASP A 109 10.43 6.70 4.62
CA ASP A 109 10.58 7.50 3.41
C ASP A 109 11.87 7.12 2.72
N PHE A 110 11.76 6.83 1.44
CA PHE A 110 12.91 6.58 0.58
C PHE A 110 13.18 7.80 -0.29
N GLN A 111 14.45 8.18 -0.37
CA GLN A 111 14.92 9.27 -1.20
C GLN A 111 15.12 8.84 -2.64
N ARG A 112 15.67 7.62 -2.82
CA ARG A 112 15.93 7.03 -4.12
C ARG A 112 16.05 5.52 -4.06
N VAL A 113 16.00 4.91 -5.24
CA VAL A 113 16.27 3.49 -5.46
C VAL A 113 17.42 3.37 -6.44
N ASP A 114 18.42 2.58 -6.09
CA ASP A 114 19.54 2.23 -6.98
C ASP A 114 19.42 0.74 -7.35
N ILE A 115 19.84 0.39 -8.56
CA ILE A 115 19.98 -0.99 -9.01
C ILE A 115 21.37 -1.19 -9.61
N ILE A 116 22.06 -2.24 -9.20
CA ILE A 116 23.47 -2.48 -9.50
C ILE A 116 23.63 -3.92 -9.97
N CYS A 117 24.34 -4.15 -11.09
CA CYS A 117 24.80 -5.48 -11.45
C CYS A 117 26.09 -5.80 -10.66
N LEU A 118 26.15 -6.97 -10.06
CA LEU A 118 27.32 -7.41 -9.28
C LEU A 118 28.33 -8.20 -10.13
N ASN A 119 27.92 -8.65 -11.32
CA ASN A 119 28.76 -9.21 -12.38
C ASN A 119 28.45 -8.51 -13.70
N ASP A 120 29.25 -8.74 -14.74
CA ASP A 120 29.06 -8.11 -16.05
C ASP A 120 27.67 -8.46 -16.61
N TYR A 121 26.87 -7.45 -16.92
CA TYR A 121 25.54 -7.60 -17.48
C TYR A 121 25.59 -7.54 -19.04
N ASP A 122 26.22 -6.51 -19.55
CA ASP A 122 26.48 -6.30 -20.96
C ASP A 122 27.77 -5.49 -21.18
N LYS A 123 27.98 -5.00 -22.40
CA LYS A 123 29.19 -4.21 -22.74
C LYS A 123 29.22 -2.87 -22.02
N GLU A 124 28.05 -2.27 -21.76
CA GLU A 124 27.88 -0.95 -21.15
C GLU A 124 27.78 -1.05 -19.63
N HIS A 125 27.21 -2.16 -19.12
CA HIS A 125 26.97 -2.39 -17.70
C HIS A 125 27.93 -3.48 -17.16
N LYS A 126 29.11 -3.05 -16.74
CA LYS A 126 30.11 -3.90 -16.10
C LYS A 126 29.78 -4.13 -14.62
N ALA A 127 30.41 -5.12 -14.02
CA ALA A 127 30.26 -5.38 -12.59
C ALA A 127 30.41 -4.09 -11.76
N GLY A 128 29.45 -3.82 -10.87
CA GLY A 128 29.35 -2.60 -10.10
C GLY A 128 28.65 -1.43 -10.79
N SER A 129 28.27 -1.56 -12.06
CA SER A 129 27.55 -0.51 -12.78
C SER A 129 26.08 -0.44 -12.39
N SER A 130 25.49 0.74 -12.56
CA SER A 130 24.05 0.97 -12.41
C SER A 130 23.29 0.42 -13.62
N LEU A 131 22.12 -0.17 -13.36
CA LEU A 131 21.14 -0.60 -14.36
C LEU A 131 19.89 0.29 -14.40
N GLN A 132 19.98 1.51 -13.85
CA GLN A 132 18.80 2.42 -13.71
C GLN A 132 18.20 2.83 -15.06
N ASP A 133 19.00 2.97 -16.09
CA ASP A 133 18.58 3.37 -17.45
C ASP A 133 17.78 2.30 -18.18
N ILE A 134 18.08 1.02 -17.87
CA ILE A 134 17.41 -0.15 -18.45
C ILE A 134 16.41 -0.80 -17.50
N SER A 135 16.07 -0.15 -16.39
CA SER A 135 15.17 -0.70 -15.38
C SER A 135 13.91 0.13 -15.21
N THR A 136 12.77 -0.53 -15.23
CA THR A 136 11.45 0.08 -14.92
C THR A 136 10.98 -0.40 -13.55
N PHE A 137 10.61 0.55 -12.72
CA PHE A 137 10.08 0.35 -11.36
C PHE A 137 8.57 0.42 -11.38
N TYR A 138 7.95 -0.59 -10.78
CA TYR A 138 6.52 -0.66 -10.57
C TYR A 138 6.24 -0.80 -9.08
N SER A 139 5.35 0.03 -8.57
CA SER A 139 4.89 -0.03 -7.18
C SER A 139 3.53 0.63 -7.06
N THR A 140 2.98 0.63 -5.87
CA THR A 140 1.81 1.43 -5.53
C THR A 140 2.16 2.36 -4.39
N SER A 141 1.58 3.57 -4.37
CA SER A 141 1.75 4.53 -3.28
C SER A 141 0.39 5.05 -2.81
N LEU A 142 0.22 5.13 -1.50
CA LEU A 142 -0.96 5.74 -0.89
C LEU A 142 -0.82 7.26 -0.76
N TYR A 143 0.39 7.79 -0.82
CA TYR A 143 0.67 9.20 -0.56
C TYR A 143 -0.12 10.19 -1.44
N PRO A 144 -0.26 9.98 -2.77
CA PRO A 144 -1.06 10.88 -3.60
C PRO A 144 -2.54 10.95 -3.19
N PHE A 145 -3.12 9.83 -2.75
CA PHE A 145 -4.49 9.78 -2.25
C PHE A 145 -4.67 10.64 -0.99
N LEU A 146 -3.79 10.52 -0.01
CA LEU A 146 -3.83 11.34 1.19
C LEU A 146 -3.58 12.82 0.88
N LYS A 147 -2.57 13.11 0.07
CA LYS A 147 -2.21 14.48 -0.34
C LYS A 147 -3.33 15.20 -1.10
N SER A 148 -4.14 14.48 -1.86
CA SER A 148 -5.29 15.05 -2.59
C SER A 148 -6.53 15.27 -1.75
N GLY A 149 -6.51 14.99 -0.44
CA GLY A 149 -7.67 15.03 0.43
C GLY A 149 -8.63 13.86 0.20
N TYR A 150 -8.06 12.65 0.00
CA TYR A 150 -8.79 11.39 -0.18
C TYR A 150 -9.59 11.30 -1.49
N ILE A 151 -9.03 11.88 -2.55
CA ILE A 151 -9.59 11.73 -3.89
C ILE A 151 -9.00 10.49 -4.54
N SER A 152 -9.86 9.54 -4.92
CA SER A 152 -9.45 8.35 -5.67
C SER A 152 -9.03 8.73 -7.09
N PHE A 153 -7.97 8.10 -7.59
CA PHE A 153 -7.48 8.30 -8.96
C PHE A 153 -7.96 7.17 -9.87
N GLU A 154 -8.43 7.53 -11.06
CA GLU A 154 -8.73 6.53 -12.09
C GLU A 154 -7.43 6.11 -12.80
N HIS A 155 -7.12 4.82 -12.74
CA HIS A 155 -5.88 4.26 -13.33
C HIS A 155 -6.14 3.30 -14.48
N HIS A 156 -7.38 3.18 -14.95
CA HIS A 156 -7.81 2.14 -15.91
C HIS A 156 -6.89 2.01 -17.12
N GLU A 157 -6.52 3.13 -17.73
CA GLU A 157 -5.72 3.09 -18.97
C GLU A 157 -4.26 2.71 -18.73
N LYS A 158 -3.68 3.10 -17.58
CA LYS A 158 -2.31 2.73 -17.22
C LYS A 158 -2.19 1.25 -16.85
N ILE A 159 -3.19 0.72 -16.14
CA ILE A 159 -3.22 -0.68 -15.70
C ILE A 159 -3.30 -1.63 -16.91
N LYS A 160 -4.05 -1.28 -17.95
CA LYS A 160 -4.18 -2.09 -19.17
C LYS A 160 -2.86 -2.28 -19.94
N GLN A 161 -1.90 -1.38 -19.75
CA GLN A 161 -0.61 -1.42 -20.44
C GLN A 161 0.46 -2.23 -19.67
N ILE A 162 0.15 -2.69 -18.45
CA ILE A 162 1.10 -3.41 -17.61
C ILE A 162 0.92 -4.92 -17.82
N GLU A 163 2.04 -5.62 -17.97
CA GLU A 163 2.10 -7.06 -18.13
C GLU A 163 1.51 -7.81 -16.95
N SER A 164 0.82 -8.93 -17.23
CA SER A 164 0.14 -9.73 -16.20
C SER A 164 1.03 -10.15 -15.03
N PRO A 165 2.27 -10.59 -15.19
CA PRO A 165 3.11 -10.97 -14.06
C PRO A 165 3.35 -9.81 -13.06
N ILE A 166 3.51 -8.59 -13.58
CA ILE A 166 3.70 -7.39 -12.78
C ILE A 166 2.41 -7.02 -12.04
N LEU A 167 1.28 -7.05 -12.76
CA LEU A 167 -0.03 -6.78 -12.16
C LEU A 167 -0.38 -7.81 -11.09
N ASP A 168 -0.14 -9.09 -11.36
CA ASP A 168 -0.46 -10.17 -10.42
C ASP A 168 0.41 -10.10 -9.16
N ALA A 169 1.63 -9.57 -9.25
CA ALA A 169 2.49 -9.31 -8.11
C ALA A 169 2.03 -8.10 -7.29
N LEU A 170 1.58 -7.02 -7.93
CA LEU A 170 1.11 -5.81 -7.25
C LEU A 170 -0.34 -5.92 -6.74
N TYR A 171 -1.17 -6.70 -7.45
CA TYR A 171 -2.61 -6.84 -7.21
C TYR A 171 -3.04 -8.31 -7.28
N PRO A 172 -2.91 -9.09 -6.20
CA PRO A 172 -3.20 -10.52 -6.23
C PRO A 172 -4.66 -10.81 -6.59
N LYS A 173 -4.85 -11.77 -7.47
CA LYS A 173 -6.18 -12.20 -7.96
C LYS A 173 -7.08 -12.73 -6.84
N GLN A 174 -6.51 -13.32 -5.79
CA GLN A 174 -7.24 -13.89 -4.66
C GLN A 174 -8.08 -12.86 -3.89
N PHE A 175 -7.77 -11.58 -4.01
CA PHE A 175 -8.59 -10.50 -3.42
C PHE A 175 -9.98 -10.41 -4.05
N ILE A 176 -10.14 -10.94 -5.26
CA ILE A 176 -11.38 -10.81 -6.04
C ILE A 176 -12.40 -11.87 -5.64
N HIS A 177 -11.98 -12.99 -5.02
CA HIS A 177 -12.81 -14.17 -4.82
C HIS A 177 -13.18 -14.54 -3.38
N SER A 178 -12.47 -14.03 -2.37
CA SER A 178 -12.62 -14.55 -1.00
C SER A 178 -13.85 -14.04 -0.24
N GLU A 179 -14.51 -12.97 -0.67
CA GLU A 179 -15.64 -12.38 0.06
C GLU A 179 -16.91 -12.14 -0.77
N GLY A 180 -17.07 -12.77 -1.93
CA GLY A 180 -18.28 -12.65 -2.75
C GLY A 180 -18.48 -11.27 -3.40
N TYR A 181 -17.55 -10.36 -3.26
CA TYR A 181 -17.55 -9.07 -3.90
C TYR A 181 -16.63 -9.12 -5.13
N THR A 182 -17.21 -9.02 -6.30
CA THR A 182 -16.47 -8.71 -7.53
C THR A 182 -15.96 -7.28 -7.47
N PHE A 183 -14.87 -7.05 -6.73
CA PHE A 183 -14.11 -5.83 -6.90
C PHE A 183 -13.52 -5.85 -8.30
N ARG A 184 -14.06 -5.06 -9.17
CA ARG A 184 -13.33 -4.71 -10.39
C ARG A 184 -12.02 -4.08 -9.92
N ARG A 185 -10.89 -4.59 -10.37
CA ARG A 185 -9.51 -4.14 -10.06
C ARG A 185 -9.31 -2.61 -10.05
N SER A 186 -10.30 -1.87 -10.53
CA SER A 186 -10.25 -0.44 -10.81
C SER A 186 -11.06 0.45 -9.89
N GLU A 187 -12.05 -0.05 -9.17
CA GLU A 187 -13.07 0.83 -8.59
C GLU A 187 -12.77 1.32 -7.18
N PHE A 188 -11.79 0.72 -6.47
CA PHE A 188 -11.60 1.04 -5.04
C PHE A 188 -10.15 1.02 -4.55
N MET A 189 -9.16 1.26 -5.40
CA MET A 189 -7.79 1.35 -4.91
C MET A 189 -7.37 2.81 -4.75
N PRO A 190 -7.25 3.32 -3.50
CA PRO A 190 -6.71 4.66 -3.24
C PRO A 190 -5.23 4.76 -3.60
N ASN A 191 -4.61 3.65 -4.00
CA ASN A 191 -3.21 3.60 -4.36
C ASN A 191 -2.94 4.12 -5.76
N HIS A 192 -2.02 5.02 -5.83
CA HIS A 192 -1.44 5.47 -7.09
C HIS A 192 -0.44 4.46 -7.61
N LEU A 193 -0.65 3.98 -8.85
CA LEU A 193 0.28 3.11 -9.54
C LEU A 193 1.48 3.91 -10.02
N ILE A 194 2.66 3.47 -9.64
CA ILE A 194 3.95 3.97 -10.11
C ILE A 194 4.44 3.00 -11.19
N ALA A 195 4.74 3.51 -12.37
CA ALA A 195 5.35 2.79 -13.49
C ALA A 195 6.32 3.76 -14.18
N LYS A 196 7.59 3.75 -13.77
CA LYS A 196 8.61 4.72 -14.21
C LYS A 196 9.99 4.05 -14.33
N LYS A 197 10.84 4.56 -15.20
CA LYS A 197 12.27 4.25 -15.16
C LYS A 197 12.83 4.60 -13.80
N ILE A 198 13.74 3.77 -13.26
CA ILE A 198 14.37 4.05 -11.95
C ILE A 198 15.07 5.41 -11.98
N SER A 199 15.73 5.77 -13.07
CA SER A 199 16.39 7.06 -13.26
C SER A 199 15.44 8.27 -13.26
N GLN A 200 14.13 8.06 -13.39
CA GLN A 200 13.10 9.10 -13.41
C GLN A 200 12.27 9.17 -12.12
N LEU A 201 12.54 8.28 -11.18
CA LEU A 201 11.86 8.29 -9.89
C LEU A 201 12.20 9.56 -9.12
N LYS A 202 11.16 10.16 -8.54
CA LYS A 202 11.29 11.27 -7.61
C LYS A 202 11.03 10.78 -6.19
N ARG A 203 11.56 11.49 -5.20
CA ARG A 203 11.29 11.19 -3.79
C ARG A 203 9.79 11.01 -3.49
N GLU A 204 8.95 11.85 -4.07
CA GLU A 204 7.49 11.78 -3.85
C GLU A 204 6.87 10.46 -4.36
N ASP A 205 7.44 9.85 -5.40
CA ASP A 205 7.00 8.55 -5.90
C ASP A 205 7.31 7.43 -4.91
N LEU A 206 8.26 7.63 -4.00
CA LEU A 206 8.78 6.63 -3.07
C LEU A 206 8.20 6.76 -1.65
N LEU A 207 7.28 7.69 -1.43
CA LEU A 207 6.58 7.84 -0.15
C LEU A 207 5.43 6.83 -0.06
N MET A 208 5.32 6.15 1.08
CA MET A 208 4.23 5.19 1.39
C MET A 208 4.04 4.14 0.29
N ILE A 209 5.16 3.64 -0.26
CA ILE A 209 5.14 2.62 -1.31
C ILE A 209 4.85 1.23 -0.76
N GLY A 210 4.21 0.40 -1.59
CA GLY A 210 3.85 -0.96 -1.21
C GLY A 210 2.83 -1.01 -0.07
N GLY A 211 2.46 -2.20 0.32
CA GLY A 211 1.87 -2.45 1.64
C GLY A 211 0.42 -2.12 1.88
N GLN A 212 -0.40 -1.80 0.89
CA GLN A 212 -1.83 -1.56 1.17
C GLN A 212 -2.51 -2.75 1.85
N TYR A 213 -2.09 -3.96 1.50
CA TYR A 213 -2.60 -5.20 2.07
C TYR A 213 -1.44 -6.13 2.41
N PRO A 214 -0.58 -5.78 3.40
CA PRO A 214 0.62 -6.55 3.72
C PRO A 214 0.28 -7.97 4.18
N ALA A 215 -0.96 -8.20 4.63
CA ALA A 215 -1.43 -9.53 4.98
C ALA A 215 -1.42 -10.51 3.80
N LEU A 216 -1.46 -10.02 2.56
CA LEU A 216 -1.56 -10.86 1.36
C LEU A 216 -0.26 -10.93 0.58
N LEU A 217 0.36 -9.78 0.32
CA LEU A 217 1.61 -9.72 -0.42
C LEU A 217 2.58 -8.73 0.24
N PRO A 218 3.66 -9.22 0.84
CA PRO A 218 4.70 -8.36 1.38
C PRO A 218 5.63 -7.86 0.27
N ILE A 219 5.09 -7.22 -0.75
CA ILE A 219 5.84 -6.70 -1.90
C ILE A 219 5.88 -5.19 -1.83
N ILE A 220 7.09 -4.62 -1.91
CA ILE A 220 7.32 -3.18 -1.99
C ILE A 220 7.28 -2.72 -3.43
N ALA A 221 7.92 -3.47 -4.33
CA ALA A 221 8.06 -3.11 -5.72
C ALA A 221 8.23 -4.33 -6.62
N VAL A 222 7.95 -4.14 -7.89
CA VAL A 222 8.36 -5.02 -8.98
C VAL A 222 9.31 -4.24 -9.87
N ILE A 223 10.41 -4.85 -10.26
CA ILE A 223 11.38 -4.25 -11.19
C ILE A 223 11.44 -5.12 -12.44
N LYS A 224 11.36 -4.47 -13.59
CA LYS A 224 11.55 -5.08 -14.89
C LYS A 224 12.81 -4.52 -15.53
N LEU A 225 13.69 -5.41 -15.99
CA LEU A 225 14.81 -5.05 -16.85
C LEU A 225 14.31 -5.02 -18.30
N ASP A 226 14.52 -3.91 -19.00
CA ASP A 226 13.98 -3.71 -20.34
C ASP A 226 14.83 -4.37 -21.42
N LYS A 227 16.03 -4.77 -21.07
CA LYS A 227 16.97 -5.52 -21.92
C LYS A 227 17.49 -6.74 -21.19
N SER A 228 17.65 -7.84 -21.90
CA SER A 228 18.37 -9.01 -21.38
C SER A 228 19.87 -8.78 -21.42
N PRO A 229 20.65 -9.48 -20.61
CA PRO A 229 22.10 -9.42 -20.67
C PRO A 229 22.63 -9.95 -21.99
N THR A 230 23.86 -9.55 -22.36
CA THR A 230 24.48 -10.00 -23.61
C THR A 230 24.74 -11.51 -23.61
N GLN A 231 25.01 -12.07 -22.44
CA GLN A 231 25.21 -13.51 -22.28
C GLN A 231 24.11 -14.09 -21.39
N PRO A 232 23.40 -15.13 -21.84
CA PRO A 232 22.49 -15.88 -20.97
C PRO A 232 23.24 -16.44 -19.75
N GLY A 233 22.52 -16.67 -18.68
CA GLY A 233 23.12 -17.23 -17.49
C GLY A 233 22.69 -16.55 -16.20
N LYS A 234 23.48 -16.75 -15.16
CA LYS A 234 23.24 -16.19 -13.83
C LYS A 234 23.81 -14.79 -13.73
N HIS A 235 22.97 -13.83 -13.40
CA HIS A 235 23.36 -12.46 -13.12
C HIS A 235 22.97 -12.07 -11.70
N ASP A 236 23.96 -11.61 -10.94
CA ASP A 236 23.74 -11.15 -9.57
C ASP A 236 23.40 -9.67 -9.59
N ILE A 237 22.28 -9.34 -8.97
CA ILE A 237 21.73 -7.99 -8.94
C ILE A 237 21.50 -7.58 -7.48
N GLN A 238 21.77 -6.32 -7.20
CA GLN A 238 21.45 -5.69 -5.93
C GLN A 238 20.56 -4.48 -6.16
N VAL A 239 19.46 -4.38 -5.40
CA VAL A 239 18.59 -3.21 -5.31
C VAL A 239 18.81 -2.55 -3.97
N VAL A 240 18.99 -1.23 -3.96
CA VAL A 240 19.28 -0.45 -2.77
C VAL A 240 18.24 0.65 -2.64
N PHE A 241 17.47 0.61 -1.57
CA PHE A 241 16.55 1.68 -1.17
C PHE A 241 17.25 2.58 -0.18
N ILE A 242 17.45 3.84 -0.51
CA ILE A 242 18.13 4.83 0.33
C ILE A 242 17.07 5.67 1.03
N LYS A 243 17.09 5.65 2.37
CA LYS A 243 16.18 6.41 3.21
C LYS A 243 16.59 7.89 3.27
N ASP A 244 15.65 8.75 3.69
CA ASP A 244 15.90 10.19 3.89
C ASP A 244 17.05 10.48 4.89
N ASN A 245 17.27 9.61 5.86
CA ASN A 245 18.37 9.73 6.84
C ASN A 245 19.72 9.22 6.34
N GLY A 246 19.81 8.76 5.07
CA GLY A 246 21.02 8.22 4.46
C GLY A 246 21.25 6.72 4.72
N GLU A 247 20.49 6.09 5.61
CA GLU A 247 20.54 4.62 5.76
C GLU A 247 20.03 3.94 4.50
N SER A 248 20.39 2.67 4.30
CA SER A 248 19.92 1.91 3.16
C SER A 248 19.38 0.53 3.54
N LEU A 249 18.38 0.09 2.80
CA LEU A 249 17.90 -1.29 2.77
C LEU A 249 18.34 -1.91 1.43
N LYS A 250 18.86 -3.15 1.48
CA LYS A 250 19.40 -3.83 0.31
C LYS A 250 18.69 -5.16 0.10
N ALA A 251 18.38 -5.45 -1.15
CA ALA A 251 17.95 -6.77 -1.61
C ALA A 251 18.94 -7.25 -2.67
N SER A 252 19.52 -8.42 -2.49
CA SER A 252 20.41 -9.03 -3.49
C SER A 252 19.88 -10.39 -3.89
N GLY A 253 20.09 -10.76 -5.14
CA GLY A 253 19.67 -12.06 -5.66
C GLY A 253 20.27 -12.36 -7.01
N THR A 254 20.21 -13.64 -7.38
CA THR A 254 20.65 -14.14 -8.68
C THR A 254 19.45 -14.33 -9.58
N ILE A 255 19.47 -13.73 -10.76
CA ILE A 255 18.48 -13.90 -11.82
C ILE A 255 19.05 -14.78 -12.90
N LEU A 256 18.29 -15.78 -13.35
CA LEU A 256 18.66 -16.64 -14.44
C LEU A 256 18.02 -16.15 -15.74
N PHE A 257 18.82 -15.65 -16.64
CA PHE A 257 18.41 -15.30 -18.02
C PHE A 257 18.63 -16.49 -18.95
N LYS A 258 17.63 -16.78 -19.75
CA LYS A 258 17.64 -17.88 -20.75
C LYS A 258 18.03 -17.37 -22.13
#